data_f0eb0e404b4dcd480f92cf6702b8a613
#
_entry.id   f0eb0e404b4dcd480f92cf6702b8a613
#
_cell.length_a   1.000
_cell.length_b   1.000
_cell.length_c   1.000
_cell.angle_alpha   90.00
_cell.angle_beta   90.00
_cell.angle_gamma   90.00
#
_symmetry.space_group_name_H-M   'P 1'
#
loop_
_entity.id
_entity.type
_entity.pdbx_description
1 polymer ?
#
loop_
_entity_poly.entity_id
_entity_poly.type
_entity_poly.pdbx_seq_one_letter_code
_entity_poly.pdbx_strand_id
1 'polypeptide(L)'
;MKLITPAQDPAIDYSTRMSTGDYVPYAYIKTCERIFDVQGKAGEPNILLFLKDSQLEMTERALQLRLPVRHFVFTPSPIDIEHGRWFHSAEFCHLFQHELAPISAFVTDSNLKIVDFVDAQTLEELQEELAGFTLPSTESPAPVLVINNAIDEALAEDLMAYIDAHQNEGFVADKDFKRRLHIHPSADLEQRLDDKLSKSVLPEIEKVFYSEISHRETYKICKYAGENSGKFGKHRDTIFPHLHRRYAMTLVLNDDYEGGGIAFPEYNSQVLSVPKYGAVIFPGSLFHQVNEIGSGNRYVIISFFFGEAEANEKEGSDRYRFKVKRNVAGLTLNSLIPS
;
A
#
# COMPACT_ATOMS: atom_id res chain seq x y z
N MET A 1 -4.46 22.17 -14.77
CA MET A 1 -4.63 20.76 -14.42
C MET A 1 -4.76 20.67 -12.90
N LYS A 2 -5.70 19.92 -12.36
CA LYS A 2 -5.96 19.95 -10.93
C LYS A 2 -5.18 18.82 -10.25
N LEU A 3 -4.36 19.17 -9.25
CA LEU A 3 -3.75 18.18 -8.36
C LEU A 3 -4.89 17.50 -7.61
N ILE A 4 -5.04 16.18 -7.74
CA ILE A 4 -6.02 15.44 -6.96
C ILE A 4 -5.26 14.96 -5.72
N THR A 5 -5.30 15.77 -4.66
CA THR A 5 -4.88 15.32 -3.34
C THR A 5 -6.06 14.65 -2.64
N PRO A 6 -5.86 13.54 -1.93
CA PRO A 6 -6.81 13.12 -0.89
C PRO A 6 -6.99 14.30 0.06
N ALA A 7 -8.20 14.51 0.56
CA ALA A 7 -8.61 15.69 1.32
C ALA A 7 -7.44 16.32 2.10
N GLN A 8 -7.03 17.51 1.68
CA GLN A 8 -5.98 18.24 2.37
C GLN A 8 -6.44 18.38 3.83
N ASP A 9 -5.66 17.85 4.74
CA ASP A 9 -5.85 18.18 6.15
C ASP A 9 -5.67 19.71 6.24
N PRO A 10 -6.72 20.48 6.62
CA PRO A 10 -6.62 21.93 6.70
C PRO A 10 -5.58 22.40 7.71
N ALA A 11 -5.02 21.51 8.54
CA ALA A 11 -3.94 21.78 9.47
C ALA A 11 -2.54 21.77 8.81
N ILE A 12 -2.39 21.24 7.58
CA ILE A 12 -1.10 21.21 6.89
C ILE A 12 -0.93 22.48 6.06
N ASP A 13 0.06 23.28 6.41
CA ASP A 13 0.43 24.46 5.65
C ASP A 13 1.36 24.12 4.49
N TYR A 14 0.80 24.05 3.28
CA TYR A 14 1.57 23.84 2.04
C TYR A 14 2.09 25.16 1.41
N SER A 15 2.02 26.29 2.11
CA SER A 15 2.59 27.55 1.64
C SER A 15 4.11 27.59 1.80
N THR A 16 4.67 26.72 2.64
CA THR A 16 6.11 26.58 2.83
C THR A 16 6.67 25.51 1.91
N ARG A 17 7.90 25.75 1.42
CA ARG A 17 8.61 24.77 0.61
C ARG A 17 8.81 23.46 1.38
N MET A 18 8.69 22.34 0.66
CA MET A 18 9.07 21.02 1.17
C MET A 18 10.55 20.95 1.56
N SER A 19 10.88 20.27 2.64
CA SER A 19 12.21 20.18 3.22
C SER A 19 12.53 18.77 3.72
N THR A 20 13.78 18.56 4.14
CA THR A 20 14.22 17.30 4.75
C THR A 20 13.37 16.96 5.97
N GLY A 21 12.85 15.73 5.99
CA GLY A 21 11.95 15.23 7.02
C GLY A 21 10.48 15.23 6.61
N ASP A 22 10.10 16.01 5.60
CA ASP A 22 8.74 16.03 5.09
C ASP A 22 8.45 14.81 4.21
N TYR A 23 7.19 14.39 4.18
CA TYR A 23 6.73 13.37 3.24
C TYR A 23 6.22 14.02 1.96
N VAL A 24 6.60 13.44 0.82
CA VAL A 24 6.05 13.87 -0.47
C VAL A 24 4.53 13.70 -0.43
N PRO A 25 3.74 14.76 -0.72
CA PRO A 25 2.29 14.70 -0.64
C PRO A 25 1.71 13.63 -1.55
N TYR A 26 0.66 12.97 -1.08
CA TYR A 26 -0.12 12.06 -1.91
C TYR A 26 -0.75 12.82 -3.06
N ALA A 27 -0.32 12.52 -4.29
CA ALA A 27 -0.80 13.22 -5.47
C ALA A 27 -0.84 12.31 -6.69
N TYR A 28 -1.85 12.56 -7.53
CA TYR A 28 -1.90 12.06 -8.89
C TYR A 28 -1.68 13.26 -9.83
N ILE A 29 -0.54 13.26 -10.53
CA ILE A 29 -0.22 14.30 -11.51
C ILE A 29 -0.60 13.76 -12.87
N LYS A 30 -1.69 14.27 -13.44
CA LYS A 30 -2.16 13.88 -14.76
C LYS A 30 -1.56 14.78 -15.82
N THR A 31 -0.72 14.25 -16.68
CA THR A 31 -0.35 14.85 -17.97
C THR A 31 -1.37 14.43 -19.05
N CYS A 32 -1.23 14.91 -20.29
CA CYS A 32 -2.20 14.67 -21.36
C CYS A 32 -2.53 13.17 -21.54
N GLU A 33 -1.58 12.29 -21.36
CA GLU A 33 -1.72 10.85 -21.62
C GLU A 33 -1.33 9.93 -20.46
N ARG A 34 -0.72 10.48 -19.40
CA ARG A 34 -0.15 9.69 -18.30
C ARG A 34 -0.53 10.24 -16.94
N ILE A 35 -0.51 9.37 -15.96
CA ILE A 35 -0.67 9.72 -14.56
C ILE A 35 0.63 9.38 -13.83
N PHE A 36 1.23 10.37 -13.16
CA PHE A 36 2.25 10.11 -12.15
C PHE A 36 1.54 9.90 -10.82
N ASP A 37 1.53 8.66 -10.39
CA ASP A 37 1.08 8.29 -9.07
C ASP A 37 2.28 8.38 -8.13
N VAL A 38 2.30 9.38 -7.27
CA VAL A 38 3.38 9.59 -6.29
C VAL A 38 3.49 8.38 -5.36
N GLN A 39 2.36 7.87 -4.87
CA GLN A 39 2.33 6.73 -3.95
C GLN A 39 2.85 5.45 -4.59
N GLY A 40 2.60 5.26 -5.88
CA GLY A 40 3.12 4.13 -6.66
C GLY A 40 4.64 4.18 -6.87
N LYS A 41 5.35 5.22 -6.38
CA LYS A 41 6.82 5.30 -6.40
C LYS A 41 7.46 4.91 -5.06
N ALA A 42 6.67 4.65 -4.05
CA ALA A 42 7.16 4.09 -2.79
C ALA A 42 7.80 2.69 -2.96
N GLY A 43 8.50 2.26 -1.93
CA GLY A 43 9.22 0.97 -1.90
C GLY A 43 10.58 0.97 -2.58
N GLU A 44 11.01 2.11 -3.11
CA GLU A 44 12.36 2.37 -3.63
C GLU A 44 12.70 3.85 -3.43
N PRO A 45 13.96 4.19 -3.16
CA PRO A 45 14.39 5.58 -3.14
C PRO A 45 14.24 6.22 -4.52
N ASN A 46 13.92 7.51 -4.55
CA ASN A 46 13.77 8.25 -5.79
C ASN A 46 14.41 9.65 -5.69
N ILE A 47 14.70 10.25 -6.82
CA ILE A 47 15.00 11.67 -6.94
C ILE A 47 13.85 12.33 -7.72
N LEU A 48 13.25 13.36 -7.13
CA LEU A 48 12.28 14.23 -7.76
C LEU A 48 13.01 15.50 -8.18
N LEU A 49 13.21 15.67 -9.48
CA LEU A 49 13.97 16.78 -10.06
C LEU A 49 13.00 17.79 -10.68
N PHE A 50 13.07 19.02 -10.19
CA PHE A 50 12.21 20.12 -10.61
C PHE A 50 13.02 21.14 -11.40
N LEU A 51 12.57 21.46 -12.60
CA LEU A 51 13.11 22.51 -13.43
C LEU A 51 12.21 23.75 -13.31
N LYS A 52 12.80 24.91 -13.03
CA LYS A 52 12.08 26.18 -12.90
C LYS A 52 11.38 26.56 -14.20
N ASP A 53 12.05 26.32 -15.32
CA ASP A 53 11.58 26.66 -16.64
C ASP A 53 11.30 25.39 -17.46
N SER A 54 10.24 25.43 -18.27
CA SER A 54 9.85 24.33 -19.17
C SER A 54 10.60 24.43 -20.50
N GLN A 55 11.94 24.19 -20.47
CA GLN A 55 12.78 24.19 -21.66
C GLN A 55 13.04 22.76 -22.13
N LEU A 56 12.80 22.49 -23.42
CA LEU A 56 12.94 21.16 -24.03
C LEU A 56 14.37 20.60 -23.85
N GLU A 57 15.38 21.37 -24.28
CA GLU A 57 16.79 20.94 -24.20
C GLU A 57 17.22 20.62 -22.78
N MET A 58 16.88 21.48 -21.81
CA MET A 58 17.22 21.27 -20.41
C MET A 58 16.54 20.00 -19.86
N THR A 59 15.27 19.78 -20.21
CA THR A 59 14.51 18.60 -19.77
C THR A 59 15.07 17.31 -20.37
N GLU A 60 15.41 17.30 -21.65
CA GLU A 60 16.05 16.14 -22.30
C GLU A 60 17.39 15.80 -21.63
N ARG A 61 18.23 16.78 -21.35
CA ARG A 61 19.49 16.58 -20.62
C ARG A 61 19.26 16.07 -19.21
N ALA A 62 18.30 16.64 -18.48
CA ALA A 62 17.93 16.20 -17.12
C ALA A 62 17.49 14.73 -17.09
N LEU A 63 16.75 14.28 -18.11
CA LEU A 63 16.31 12.88 -18.22
C LEU A 63 17.46 11.90 -18.53
N GLN A 64 18.57 12.38 -19.06
CA GLN A 64 19.77 11.59 -19.39
C GLN A 64 20.80 11.53 -18.25
N LEU A 65 20.59 12.26 -17.15
CA LEU A 65 21.50 12.24 -15.99
C LEU A 65 21.71 10.82 -15.47
N ARG A 66 22.95 10.53 -15.06
CA ARG A 66 23.31 9.28 -14.38
C ARG A 66 23.35 9.52 -12.88
N LEU A 67 22.20 9.35 -12.23
CA LEU A 67 22.03 9.54 -10.80
C LEU A 67 22.03 8.20 -10.05
N PRO A 68 22.36 8.20 -8.74
CA PRO A 68 22.53 6.96 -7.95
C PRO A 68 21.22 6.15 -7.81
N VAL A 69 20.09 6.82 -7.95
CA VAL A 69 18.75 6.19 -7.90
C VAL A 69 17.87 6.68 -9.04
N ARG A 70 16.73 6.05 -9.23
CA ARG A 70 15.76 6.44 -10.26
C ARG A 70 15.29 7.87 -10.03
N HIS A 71 15.24 8.66 -11.08
CA HIS A 71 14.76 10.03 -11.00
C HIS A 71 13.58 10.29 -11.94
N PHE A 72 12.78 11.30 -11.56
CA PHE A 72 11.66 11.84 -12.33
C PHE A 72 11.85 13.34 -12.49
N VAL A 73 11.56 13.84 -13.70
CA VAL A 73 11.73 15.26 -14.04
C VAL A 73 10.37 15.94 -14.11
N PHE A 74 10.26 17.08 -13.44
CA PHE A 74 9.03 17.87 -13.39
C PHE A 74 9.28 19.28 -13.95
N THR A 75 8.33 19.73 -14.77
CA THR A 75 8.30 21.10 -15.30
C THR A 75 6.98 21.78 -14.94
N PRO A 76 6.92 23.10 -14.76
CA PRO A 76 5.68 23.79 -14.43
C PRO A 76 4.67 23.79 -15.58
N SER A 77 5.14 23.77 -16.82
CA SER A 77 4.31 23.79 -18.03
C SER A 77 4.61 22.58 -18.94
N PRO A 78 3.67 22.21 -19.80
CA PRO A 78 3.91 21.16 -20.77
C PRO A 78 4.97 21.55 -21.82
N ILE A 79 5.73 20.58 -22.27
CA ILE A 79 6.67 20.67 -23.40
C ILE A 79 6.41 19.48 -24.33
N ASP A 80 6.86 19.60 -25.57
CA ASP A 80 6.68 18.54 -26.58
C ASP A 80 7.78 17.49 -26.43
N ILE A 81 7.59 16.57 -25.47
CA ILE A 81 8.47 15.44 -25.19
C ILE A 81 7.69 14.20 -24.75
N GLU A 82 7.99 13.08 -25.35
CA GLU A 82 7.47 11.77 -24.92
C GLU A 82 8.54 11.00 -24.13
N HIS A 83 8.45 11.06 -22.81
CA HIS A 83 9.37 10.32 -21.94
C HIS A 83 8.68 9.84 -20.65
N GLY A 84 8.87 8.56 -20.30
CA GLY A 84 8.19 7.90 -19.15
C GLY A 84 8.52 8.46 -17.76
N ARG A 85 9.58 9.27 -17.65
CA ARG A 85 10.01 9.89 -16.38
C ARG A 85 9.82 11.40 -16.34
N TRP A 86 9.18 12.00 -17.35
CA TRP A 86 8.86 13.42 -17.39
C TRP A 86 7.38 13.64 -17.14
N PHE A 87 7.08 14.67 -16.34
CA PHE A 87 5.73 15.09 -15.96
C PHE A 87 5.68 16.61 -15.83
N HIS A 88 4.49 17.21 -15.96
CA HIS A 88 4.33 18.64 -15.75
C HIS A 88 3.16 18.93 -14.78
N SER A 89 3.40 19.86 -13.85
CA SER A 89 2.37 20.42 -12.96
C SER A 89 2.91 21.66 -12.26
N ALA A 90 2.32 22.82 -12.52
CA ALA A 90 2.71 24.06 -11.86
C ALA A 90 2.51 23.96 -10.34
N GLU A 91 1.40 23.37 -9.90
CA GLU A 91 1.09 23.23 -8.47
C GLU A 91 2.09 22.31 -7.75
N PHE A 92 2.43 21.18 -8.34
CA PHE A 92 3.40 20.25 -7.75
C PHE A 92 4.81 20.86 -7.75
N CYS A 93 5.23 21.52 -8.85
CA CYS A 93 6.50 22.24 -8.90
C CYS A 93 6.56 23.34 -7.84
N HIS A 94 5.46 24.07 -7.61
CA HIS A 94 5.42 25.15 -6.61
C HIS A 94 5.71 24.64 -5.18
N LEU A 95 5.26 23.45 -4.82
CA LEU A 95 5.54 22.85 -3.50
C LEU A 95 7.03 22.60 -3.24
N PHE A 96 7.80 22.34 -4.29
CA PHE A 96 9.19 21.89 -4.19
C PHE A 96 10.22 22.96 -4.59
N GLN A 97 9.85 23.93 -5.42
CA GLN A 97 10.81 24.91 -5.94
C GLN A 97 11.21 25.97 -4.92
N HIS A 98 12.49 26.23 -4.87
CA HIS A 98 13.04 27.43 -4.23
C HIS A 98 13.10 28.58 -5.26
N GLU A 99 12.75 29.79 -4.85
CA GLU A 99 12.65 30.94 -5.75
C GLU A 99 13.95 31.30 -6.47
N LEU A 100 15.10 30.86 -5.95
CA LEU A 100 16.44 31.28 -6.41
C LEU A 100 17.17 30.25 -7.29
N ALA A 101 16.78 28.97 -7.27
CA ALA A 101 17.49 27.94 -8.03
C ALA A 101 16.73 27.54 -9.31
N PRO A 102 17.41 27.44 -10.47
CA PRO A 102 16.80 26.94 -11.70
C PRO A 102 16.50 25.44 -11.67
N ILE A 103 17.20 24.69 -10.81
CA ILE A 103 17.09 23.25 -10.66
C ILE A 103 17.02 22.91 -9.17
N SER A 104 16.04 22.11 -8.78
CA SER A 104 15.93 21.57 -7.42
C SER A 104 15.72 20.06 -7.49
N ALA A 105 16.51 19.29 -6.76
CA ALA A 105 16.37 17.83 -6.67
C ALA A 105 16.13 17.42 -5.24
N PHE A 106 15.06 16.67 -5.00
CA PHE A 106 14.69 16.12 -3.70
C PHE A 106 14.93 14.63 -3.71
N VAL A 107 15.76 14.15 -2.79
CA VAL A 107 16.04 12.75 -2.61
C VAL A 107 15.07 12.19 -1.59
N THR A 108 14.35 11.14 -1.95
CA THR A 108 13.41 10.46 -1.04
C THR A 108 13.90 9.06 -0.69
N ASP A 109 13.55 8.62 0.51
CA ASP A 109 13.68 7.23 0.90
C ASP A 109 12.57 6.37 0.28
N SER A 110 12.55 5.07 0.63
CA SER A 110 11.53 4.12 0.16
C SER A 110 10.12 4.44 0.65
N ASN A 111 9.97 5.24 1.71
CA ASN A 111 8.67 5.68 2.25
C ASN A 111 8.25 7.07 1.74
N LEU A 112 8.93 7.59 0.71
CA LEU A 112 8.70 8.92 0.14
C LEU A 112 8.96 10.08 1.14
N LYS A 113 9.76 9.84 2.17
CA LYS A 113 10.25 10.88 3.06
C LYS A 113 11.44 11.56 2.41
N ILE A 114 11.45 12.88 2.37
CA ILE A 114 12.58 13.65 1.86
C ILE A 114 13.73 13.51 2.84
N VAL A 115 14.83 12.93 2.38
CA VAL A 115 16.04 12.71 3.20
C VAL A 115 17.11 13.74 2.90
N ASP A 116 17.09 14.32 1.70
CA ASP A 116 17.97 15.41 1.31
C ASP A 116 17.40 16.18 0.13
N PHE A 117 17.93 17.38 -0.13
CA PHE A 117 17.65 18.12 -1.35
C PHE A 117 18.85 18.97 -1.77
N VAL A 118 18.96 19.20 -3.07
CA VAL A 118 20.02 19.97 -3.71
C VAL A 118 19.38 21.03 -4.60
N ASP A 119 19.81 22.27 -4.44
CA ASP A 119 19.53 23.38 -5.35
C ASP A 119 20.77 23.67 -6.18
N ALA A 120 20.68 23.60 -7.50
CA ALA A 120 21.81 23.75 -8.41
C ALA A 120 21.53 24.80 -9.50
N GLN A 121 22.61 25.41 -10.01
CA GLN A 121 22.54 26.35 -11.14
C GLN A 121 22.65 25.61 -12.48
N THR A 122 23.31 24.43 -12.50
CA THR A 122 23.52 23.62 -13.68
C THR A 122 23.24 22.12 -13.40
N LEU A 123 23.01 21.34 -14.43
CA LEU A 123 22.85 19.89 -14.33
C LEU A 123 24.16 19.19 -13.95
N GLU A 124 25.29 19.75 -14.35
CA GLU A 124 26.63 19.26 -14.02
C GLU A 124 26.88 19.39 -12.51
N GLU A 125 26.61 20.56 -11.94
CA GLU A 125 26.69 20.82 -10.48
C GLU A 125 25.79 19.84 -9.71
N LEU A 126 24.54 19.68 -10.13
CA LEU A 126 23.60 18.72 -9.53
C LEU A 126 24.15 17.29 -9.57
N GLN A 127 24.69 16.87 -10.72
CA GLN A 127 25.20 15.51 -10.87
C GLN A 127 26.44 15.26 -9.98
N GLU A 128 27.32 16.25 -9.84
CA GLU A 128 28.50 16.18 -8.96
C GLU A 128 28.10 16.06 -7.50
N GLU A 129 27.16 16.87 -7.03
CA GLU A 129 26.68 16.81 -5.65
C GLU A 129 25.98 15.48 -5.33
N LEU A 130 25.16 14.98 -6.24
CA LEU A 130 24.44 13.72 -6.03
C LEU A 130 25.31 12.47 -6.26
N ALA A 131 26.45 12.57 -6.94
CA ALA A 131 27.33 11.41 -7.21
C ALA A 131 27.91 10.78 -5.93
N GLY A 132 28.15 11.59 -4.89
CA GLY A 132 28.64 11.14 -3.59
C GLY A 132 27.55 10.82 -2.56
N PHE A 133 26.29 10.97 -2.94
CA PHE A 133 25.19 10.81 -2.01
C PHE A 133 24.97 9.33 -1.63
N THR A 134 24.99 9.06 -0.34
CA THR A 134 24.66 7.75 0.22
C THR A 134 23.32 7.84 0.93
N LEU A 135 22.36 7.06 0.45
CA LEU A 135 21.05 6.98 1.10
C LEU A 135 21.20 6.48 2.55
N PRO A 136 20.63 7.19 3.53
CA PRO A 136 20.58 6.67 4.89
C PRO A 136 19.74 5.39 4.91
N SER A 137 20.16 4.39 5.70
CA SER A 137 19.31 3.24 5.98
C SER A 137 18.13 3.70 6.82
N THR A 138 16.93 3.63 6.25
CA THR A 138 15.67 4.01 6.91
C THR A 138 14.84 2.79 7.28
N GLU A 139 15.48 1.61 7.37
CA GLU A 139 14.76 0.38 7.70
C GLU A 139 14.13 0.45 9.10
N SER A 140 12.82 0.25 9.13
CA SER A 140 12.01 0.18 10.35
C SER A 140 11.00 -0.96 10.27
N PRO A 141 10.53 -1.49 11.41
CA PRO A 141 9.44 -2.48 11.37
C PRO A 141 8.19 -1.91 10.71
N ALA A 142 7.60 -2.67 9.79
CA ALA A 142 6.29 -2.31 9.24
C ALA A 142 5.21 -2.32 10.33
N PRO A 143 4.27 -1.37 10.37
CA PRO A 143 3.23 -1.30 11.39
C PRO A 143 2.11 -2.32 11.12
N VAL A 144 2.43 -3.59 11.29
CA VAL A 144 1.54 -4.72 11.03
C VAL A 144 1.30 -5.54 12.29
N LEU A 145 0.14 -6.18 12.35
CA LEU A 145 -0.23 -7.07 13.44
C LEU A 145 -0.24 -8.52 12.94
N VAL A 146 0.57 -9.38 13.55
CA VAL A 146 0.57 -10.82 13.28
C VAL A 146 -0.15 -11.53 14.41
N ILE A 147 -1.14 -12.33 14.06
CA ILE A 147 -1.98 -13.10 14.99
C ILE A 147 -1.76 -14.57 14.69
N ASN A 148 -1.28 -15.31 15.69
CA ASN A 148 -1.15 -16.76 15.60
C ASN A 148 -2.49 -17.46 15.87
N ASN A 149 -2.71 -18.62 15.23
CA ASN A 149 -3.90 -19.44 15.47
C ASN A 149 -5.23 -18.66 15.34
N ALA A 150 -5.35 -17.84 14.31
CA ALA A 150 -6.55 -17.05 14.04
C ALA A 150 -7.76 -17.96 13.71
N ILE A 151 -7.51 -19.15 13.12
CA ILE A 151 -8.49 -20.20 12.90
C ILE A 151 -7.94 -21.57 13.35
N ASP A 152 -8.81 -22.57 13.41
CA ASP A 152 -8.42 -23.96 13.65
C ASP A 152 -8.16 -24.71 12.35
N GLU A 153 -7.53 -25.88 12.47
CA GLU A 153 -7.16 -26.76 11.37
C GLU A 153 -8.36 -27.21 10.55
N ALA A 154 -9.44 -27.64 11.20
CA ALA A 154 -10.63 -28.16 10.52
C ALA A 154 -11.26 -27.12 9.58
N LEU A 155 -11.36 -25.87 10.01
CA LEU A 155 -11.85 -24.79 9.15
C LEU A 155 -10.89 -24.51 7.99
N ALA A 156 -9.58 -24.56 8.22
CA ALA A 156 -8.58 -24.36 7.18
C ALA A 156 -8.64 -25.46 6.11
N GLU A 157 -8.78 -26.73 6.52
CA GLU A 157 -8.93 -27.88 5.61
C GLU A 157 -10.20 -27.76 4.77
N ASP A 158 -11.34 -27.43 5.38
CA ASP A 158 -12.60 -27.23 4.66
C ASP A 158 -12.50 -26.10 3.61
N LEU A 159 -11.82 -25.00 3.94
CA LEU A 159 -11.62 -23.89 3.02
C LEU A 159 -10.71 -24.28 1.84
N MET A 160 -9.64 -25.02 2.08
CA MET A 160 -8.74 -25.52 1.03
C MET A 160 -9.46 -26.53 0.13
N ALA A 161 -10.17 -27.48 0.73
CA ALA A 161 -10.96 -28.47 -0.02
C ALA A 161 -12.04 -27.78 -0.88
N TYR A 162 -12.67 -26.72 -0.35
CA TYR A 162 -13.69 -25.98 -1.08
C TYR A 162 -13.13 -25.32 -2.35
N ILE A 163 -12.01 -24.59 -2.27
CA ILE A 163 -11.42 -23.95 -3.46
C ILE A 163 -10.96 -25.00 -4.47
N ASP A 164 -10.39 -26.12 -4.02
CA ASP A 164 -9.91 -27.17 -4.92
C ASP A 164 -11.06 -27.91 -5.62
N ALA A 165 -12.22 -28.05 -4.97
CA ALA A 165 -13.42 -28.64 -5.58
C ALA A 165 -14.12 -27.69 -6.58
N HIS A 166 -13.98 -26.38 -6.43
CA HIS A 166 -14.73 -25.36 -7.20
C HIS A 166 -13.81 -24.48 -8.07
N GLN A 167 -12.62 -24.95 -8.48
CA GLN A 167 -11.64 -24.16 -9.24
C GLN A 167 -12.21 -23.56 -10.52
N ASN A 168 -13.12 -24.27 -11.19
CA ASN A 168 -13.74 -23.84 -12.46
C ASN A 168 -14.74 -22.68 -12.27
N GLU A 169 -15.17 -22.41 -11.05
CA GLU A 169 -16.07 -21.31 -10.68
C GLU A 169 -15.29 -20.07 -10.24
N GLY A 170 -13.98 -20.23 -10.04
CA GLY A 170 -13.10 -19.19 -9.52
C GLY A 170 -12.64 -18.19 -10.57
N PHE A 171 -12.27 -17.01 -10.11
CA PHE A 171 -11.64 -16.01 -10.95
C PHE A 171 -10.12 -16.21 -11.00
N VAL A 172 -9.60 -16.43 -12.19
CA VAL A 172 -8.16 -16.55 -12.45
C VAL A 172 -7.59 -15.19 -12.86
N ALA A 173 -6.65 -14.68 -12.08
CA ALA A 173 -5.78 -13.59 -12.50
C ALA A 173 -4.46 -14.19 -13.01
N ASP A 174 -4.16 -14.01 -14.28
CA ASP A 174 -2.91 -14.45 -14.93
C ASP A 174 -2.30 -13.28 -15.70
N LYS A 175 -1.65 -12.40 -14.95
CA LYS A 175 -0.90 -11.26 -15.48
C LYS A 175 0.44 -11.17 -14.75
N ASP A 176 1.43 -10.55 -15.34
CA ASP A 176 2.76 -10.37 -14.72
C ASP A 176 2.71 -9.72 -13.34
N PHE A 177 1.73 -8.85 -13.14
CA PHE A 177 1.51 -8.16 -11.87
C PHE A 177 0.82 -9.04 -10.81
N LYS A 178 -0.07 -9.98 -11.23
CA LYS A 178 -0.91 -10.77 -10.32
C LYS A 178 -1.23 -12.13 -10.92
N ARG A 179 -0.84 -13.20 -10.24
CA ARG A 179 -1.12 -14.57 -10.63
C ARG A 179 -1.69 -15.34 -9.44
N ARG A 180 -2.98 -15.59 -9.47
CA ARG A 180 -3.69 -16.40 -8.47
C ARG A 180 -5.09 -16.79 -8.94
N LEU A 181 -5.57 -17.91 -8.41
CA LEU A 181 -7.00 -18.24 -8.42
C LEU A 181 -7.66 -17.68 -7.16
N HIS A 182 -8.89 -17.19 -7.22
CA HIS A 182 -9.69 -16.93 -6.03
C HIS A 182 -11.17 -17.26 -6.25
N ILE A 183 -11.83 -17.63 -5.17
CA ILE A 183 -13.27 -17.95 -5.11
C ILE A 183 -13.87 -17.36 -3.83
N HIS A 184 -15.15 -17.06 -3.84
CA HIS A 184 -15.89 -16.73 -2.62
C HIS A 184 -16.30 -18.02 -1.89
N PRO A 185 -16.17 -18.09 -0.54
CA PRO A 185 -16.63 -19.22 0.22
C PRO A 185 -18.15 -19.39 0.16
N SER A 186 -18.65 -20.58 0.48
CA SER A 186 -20.08 -20.81 0.71
C SER A 186 -20.58 -20.01 1.93
N ALA A 187 -21.88 -19.80 2.03
CA ALA A 187 -22.49 -19.09 3.14
C ALA A 187 -22.17 -19.72 4.52
N ASP A 188 -22.06 -21.05 4.58
CA ASP A 188 -21.65 -21.76 5.79
C ASP A 188 -20.21 -21.46 6.19
N LEU A 189 -19.27 -21.54 5.24
CA LEU A 189 -17.86 -21.22 5.48
C LEU A 189 -17.67 -19.75 5.83
N GLU A 190 -18.43 -18.85 5.21
CA GLU A 190 -18.45 -17.42 5.56
C GLU A 190 -18.88 -17.19 7.01
N GLN A 191 -19.97 -17.84 7.44
CA GLN A 191 -20.48 -17.72 8.80
C GLN A 191 -19.46 -18.27 9.82
N ARG A 192 -18.83 -19.40 9.53
CA ARG A 192 -17.80 -20.00 10.41
C ARG A 192 -16.57 -19.10 10.51
N LEU A 193 -16.15 -18.45 9.40
CA LEU A 193 -15.09 -17.44 9.42
C LEU A 193 -15.50 -16.24 10.29
N ASP A 194 -16.70 -15.69 10.13
CA ASP A 194 -17.19 -14.57 10.95
C ASP A 194 -17.22 -14.92 12.44
N ASP A 195 -17.74 -16.10 12.79
CA ASP A 195 -17.81 -16.57 14.17
C ASP A 195 -16.42 -16.74 14.81
N LYS A 196 -15.44 -17.14 14.04
CA LYS A 196 -14.07 -17.33 14.51
C LYS A 196 -13.30 -16.00 14.57
N LEU A 197 -13.29 -15.24 13.48
CA LEU A 197 -12.49 -14.01 13.38
C LEU A 197 -13.00 -12.90 14.29
N SER A 198 -14.32 -12.87 14.57
CA SER A 198 -14.89 -11.94 15.56
C SER A 198 -14.34 -12.13 16.99
N LYS A 199 -13.79 -13.31 17.30
CA LYS A 199 -13.23 -13.64 18.62
C LYS A 199 -11.71 -13.68 18.63
N SER A 200 -11.07 -14.00 17.50
CA SER A 200 -9.61 -14.18 17.41
C SER A 200 -8.88 -12.99 16.78
N VAL A 201 -9.54 -12.22 15.92
CA VAL A 201 -8.90 -11.16 15.14
C VAL A 201 -9.41 -9.77 15.52
N LEU A 202 -10.73 -9.55 15.53
CA LEU A 202 -11.27 -8.21 15.77
C LEU A 202 -10.85 -7.60 17.11
N PRO A 203 -10.81 -8.34 18.24
CA PRO A 203 -10.35 -7.79 19.52
C PRO A 203 -8.88 -7.33 19.49
N GLU A 204 -8.03 -8.01 18.72
CA GLU A 204 -6.63 -7.62 18.58
C GLU A 204 -6.47 -6.36 17.70
N ILE A 205 -7.30 -6.21 16.65
CA ILE A 205 -7.34 -4.96 15.86
C ILE A 205 -7.76 -3.79 16.75
N GLU A 206 -8.83 -3.95 17.52
CA GLU A 206 -9.32 -2.91 18.44
C GLU A 206 -8.25 -2.53 19.46
N LYS A 207 -7.57 -3.51 20.04
CA LYS A 207 -6.51 -3.28 21.03
C LYS A 207 -5.29 -2.56 20.47
N VAL A 208 -4.78 -3.03 19.31
CA VAL A 208 -3.50 -2.55 18.75
C VAL A 208 -3.66 -1.23 18.02
N PHE A 209 -4.72 -1.10 17.22
CA PHE A 209 -4.95 0.08 16.38
C PHE A 209 -5.99 1.05 16.96
N TYR A 210 -6.55 0.75 18.12
CA TYR A 210 -7.63 1.53 18.75
C TYR A 210 -8.75 1.87 17.76
N SER A 211 -9.16 0.87 16.97
CA SER A 211 -10.08 1.03 15.84
C SER A 211 -11.21 0.01 15.90
N GLU A 212 -12.42 0.51 16.04
CA GLU A 212 -13.63 -0.32 16.01
C GLU A 212 -13.90 -0.83 14.60
N ILE A 213 -14.08 -2.15 14.46
CA ILE A 213 -14.44 -2.81 13.21
C ILE A 213 -15.87 -3.30 13.30
N SER A 214 -16.72 -2.86 12.38
CA SER A 214 -18.13 -3.27 12.29
C SER A 214 -18.47 -3.98 10.99
N HIS A 215 -17.65 -3.81 9.94
CA HIS A 215 -17.92 -4.31 8.60
C HIS A 215 -16.68 -4.96 7.97
N ARG A 216 -16.94 -5.83 6.99
CA ARG A 216 -15.93 -6.42 6.11
C ARG A 216 -16.39 -6.48 4.66
N GLU A 217 -15.47 -6.66 3.73
CA GLU A 217 -15.78 -7.16 2.39
C GLU A 217 -15.99 -8.68 2.41
N THR A 218 -16.54 -9.22 1.32
CA THR A 218 -16.66 -10.66 1.08
C THR A 218 -15.29 -11.32 1.20
N TYR A 219 -15.22 -12.46 1.90
CA TYR A 219 -14.01 -13.27 1.93
C TYR A 219 -13.65 -13.81 0.56
N LYS A 220 -12.37 -13.91 0.30
CA LYS A 220 -11.81 -14.57 -0.89
C LYS A 220 -10.86 -15.66 -0.44
N ILE A 221 -11.18 -16.89 -0.78
CA ILE A 221 -10.23 -18.00 -0.69
C ILE A 221 -9.32 -17.87 -1.90
N CYS A 222 -8.01 -17.76 -1.70
CA CYS A 222 -7.04 -17.57 -2.77
C CYS A 222 -6.02 -18.69 -2.78
N LYS A 223 -5.67 -19.14 -3.99
CA LYS A 223 -4.62 -20.13 -4.26
C LYS A 223 -3.55 -19.48 -5.14
N TYR A 224 -2.33 -19.44 -4.65
CA TYR A 224 -1.14 -19.04 -5.38
C TYR A 224 -0.35 -20.32 -5.68
N ALA A 225 -0.27 -20.70 -6.94
CA ALA A 225 0.39 -21.93 -7.36
C ALA A 225 1.85 -21.66 -7.74
N GLY A 226 2.76 -22.50 -7.27
CA GLY A 226 4.20 -22.41 -7.58
C GLY A 226 4.48 -22.68 -9.06
N GLU A 227 3.75 -23.59 -9.69
CA GLU A 227 3.88 -23.89 -11.14
C GLU A 227 3.69 -22.66 -12.05
N ASN A 228 2.92 -21.64 -11.58
CA ASN A 228 2.61 -20.41 -12.30
C ASN A 228 3.32 -19.20 -11.70
N SER A 229 4.31 -19.37 -10.82
CA SER A 229 4.95 -18.29 -10.07
C SER A 229 3.91 -17.35 -9.45
N GLY A 230 2.98 -17.93 -8.67
CA GLY A 230 1.87 -17.22 -8.05
C GLY A 230 2.36 -16.03 -7.22
N LYS A 231 1.83 -14.84 -7.47
CA LYS A 231 2.28 -13.58 -6.85
C LYS A 231 1.23 -12.49 -6.89
N PHE A 232 1.51 -11.41 -6.15
CA PHE A 232 0.82 -10.14 -6.33
C PHE A 232 1.82 -8.99 -6.15
N GLY A 233 2.04 -8.22 -7.22
CA GLY A 233 3.01 -7.12 -7.26
C GLY A 233 2.70 -6.00 -6.27
N LYS A 234 3.63 -5.07 -6.15
CA LYS A 234 3.56 -3.92 -5.23
C LYS A 234 2.28 -3.09 -5.45
N HIS A 235 1.45 -2.92 -4.42
CA HIS A 235 0.20 -2.15 -4.47
C HIS A 235 -0.23 -1.65 -3.09
N ARG A 236 -1.26 -0.81 -3.09
CA ARG A 236 -2.04 -0.43 -1.91
C ARG A 236 -3.47 -0.91 -2.10
N ASP A 237 -4.11 -1.34 -1.03
CA ASP A 237 -5.52 -1.78 -1.07
C ASP A 237 -6.51 -0.62 -0.95
N THR A 238 -6.11 0.43 -0.20
CA THR A 238 -6.90 1.65 0.00
C THR A 238 -6.60 2.65 -1.10
N ILE A 239 -7.17 2.42 -2.29
CA ILE A 239 -7.12 3.32 -3.45
C ILE A 239 -8.52 3.49 -4.03
N PHE A 240 -8.78 4.59 -4.74
CA PHE A 240 -10.06 4.76 -5.42
C PHE A 240 -10.36 3.58 -6.38
N PRO A 241 -11.56 2.97 -6.34
CA PRO A 241 -12.75 3.32 -5.57
C PRO A 241 -12.86 2.66 -4.17
N HIS A 242 -11.81 2.04 -3.65
CA HIS A 242 -11.80 1.22 -2.44
C HIS A 242 -11.28 1.98 -1.19
N LEU A 243 -11.60 3.26 -1.06
CA LEU A 243 -11.13 4.09 0.05
C LEU A 243 -11.66 3.65 1.43
N HIS A 244 -12.74 2.87 1.47
CA HIS A 244 -13.33 2.30 2.68
C HIS A 244 -12.47 1.21 3.35
N ARG A 245 -11.50 0.61 2.65
CA ARG A 245 -10.64 -0.47 3.18
C ARG A 245 -9.67 0.08 4.20
N ARG A 246 -10.04 0.07 5.48
CA ARG A 246 -9.16 0.55 6.55
C ARG A 246 -8.04 -0.42 6.84
N TYR A 247 -8.37 -1.71 6.98
CA TYR A 247 -7.40 -2.78 7.22
C TYR A 247 -7.56 -3.90 6.20
N ALA A 248 -6.43 -4.43 5.75
CA ALA A 248 -6.35 -5.64 4.97
C ALA A 248 -6.00 -6.83 5.89
N MET A 249 -6.54 -8.00 5.58
CA MET A 249 -6.19 -9.26 6.22
C MET A 249 -5.70 -10.25 5.19
N THR A 250 -4.58 -10.91 5.50
CA THR A 250 -4.17 -12.16 4.87
C THR A 250 -4.05 -13.23 5.95
N LEU A 251 -4.92 -14.25 5.90
CA LEU A 251 -4.92 -15.40 6.79
C LEU A 251 -4.39 -16.62 6.03
N VAL A 252 -3.37 -17.27 6.56
CA VAL A 252 -2.64 -18.39 5.92
C VAL A 252 -3.23 -19.72 6.33
N LEU A 253 -3.57 -20.58 5.35
CA LEU A 253 -4.24 -21.87 5.60
C LEU A 253 -3.26 -23.05 5.67
N ASN A 254 -2.08 -22.96 5.02
CA ASN A 254 -1.10 -24.05 4.93
C ASN A 254 0.34 -23.53 4.99
N ASP A 255 1.30 -24.43 5.09
CA ASP A 255 2.74 -24.14 5.13
C ASP A 255 3.59 -25.08 4.26
N ASP A 256 2.97 -25.94 3.45
CA ASP A 256 3.59 -26.89 2.55
C ASP A 256 3.92 -26.27 1.16
N TYR A 257 4.54 -25.09 1.17
CA TYR A 257 4.99 -24.37 -0.02
C TYR A 257 6.30 -23.63 0.27
N GLU A 258 7.01 -23.24 -0.79
CA GLU A 258 8.23 -22.43 -0.69
C GLU A 258 8.03 -21.05 -1.33
N GLY A 259 8.70 -20.04 -0.79
CA GLY A 259 8.55 -18.66 -1.26
C GLY A 259 7.31 -18.00 -0.70
N GLY A 260 6.69 -17.11 -1.46
CA GLY A 260 5.55 -16.32 -0.99
C GLY A 260 5.95 -15.34 0.13
N GLY A 261 5.06 -15.17 1.08
CA GLY A 261 5.24 -14.16 2.13
C GLY A 261 4.82 -12.76 1.64
N ILE A 262 4.70 -11.85 2.59
CA ILE A 262 4.28 -10.48 2.32
C ILE A 262 5.43 -9.52 2.66
N ALA A 263 5.71 -8.58 1.79
CA ALA A 263 6.75 -7.56 2.00
C ALA A 263 6.14 -6.16 2.00
N PHE A 264 6.71 -5.29 2.84
CA PHE A 264 6.32 -3.88 3.01
C PHE A 264 7.51 -2.97 2.67
N PRO A 265 7.79 -2.76 1.38
CA PRO A 265 9.05 -2.16 0.94
C PRO A 265 9.22 -0.68 1.30
N GLU A 266 8.18 -0.01 1.81
CA GLU A 266 8.30 1.33 2.39
C GLU A 266 9.08 1.34 3.71
N TYR A 267 9.08 0.22 4.42
CA TYR A 267 9.62 0.10 5.78
C TYR A 267 10.94 -0.65 5.81
N ASN A 268 11.02 -1.79 5.13
CA ASN A 268 12.24 -2.59 5.09
C ASN A 268 12.22 -3.60 3.94
N SER A 269 13.34 -4.30 3.78
CA SER A 269 13.53 -5.35 2.76
C SER A 269 13.06 -6.74 3.21
N GLN A 270 12.56 -6.88 4.44
CA GLN A 270 12.18 -8.17 5.01
C GLN A 270 10.89 -8.71 4.40
N VAL A 271 10.84 -10.01 4.23
CA VAL A 271 9.65 -10.75 3.83
C VAL A 271 9.03 -11.38 5.08
N LEU A 272 7.84 -10.94 5.42
CA LEU A 272 7.09 -11.47 6.54
C LEU A 272 6.46 -12.82 6.15
N SER A 273 6.88 -13.89 6.86
CA SER A 273 6.21 -15.17 6.82
C SER A 273 5.18 -15.26 7.93
N VAL A 274 3.92 -15.42 7.56
CA VAL A 274 2.82 -15.58 8.52
C VAL A 274 2.68 -17.06 8.86
N PRO A 275 2.62 -17.45 10.13
CA PRO A 275 2.46 -18.83 10.53
C PRO A 275 1.18 -19.47 9.97
N LYS A 276 1.21 -20.78 9.75
CA LYS A 276 0.03 -21.58 9.41
C LYS A 276 -1.12 -21.31 10.40
N TYR A 277 -2.33 -21.13 9.88
CA TYR A 277 -3.54 -20.74 10.62
C TYR A 277 -3.48 -19.37 11.28
N GLY A 278 -2.41 -18.61 11.02
CA GLY A 278 -2.24 -17.25 11.48
C GLY A 278 -2.71 -16.22 10.45
N ALA A 279 -2.85 -14.98 10.92
CA ALA A 279 -3.24 -13.85 10.08
C ALA A 279 -2.25 -12.69 10.24
N VAL A 280 -2.04 -11.94 9.16
CA VAL A 280 -1.46 -10.61 9.22
C VAL A 280 -2.53 -9.58 8.89
N ILE A 281 -2.60 -8.56 9.74
CA ILE A 281 -3.50 -7.42 9.60
C ILE A 281 -2.65 -6.15 9.46
N PHE A 282 -2.98 -5.33 8.50
CA PHE A 282 -2.26 -4.08 8.25
C PHE A 282 -3.18 -3.01 7.66
N PRO A 283 -2.87 -1.71 7.87
CA PRO A 283 -3.57 -0.63 7.19
C PRO A 283 -3.54 -0.82 5.68
N GLY A 284 -4.70 -0.77 5.02
CA GLY A 284 -4.80 -0.98 3.57
C GLY A 284 -4.04 0.06 2.74
N SER A 285 -3.66 1.17 3.36
CA SER A 285 -2.81 2.22 2.77
C SER A 285 -1.33 1.85 2.67
N LEU A 286 -0.86 0.78 3.34
CA LEU A 286 0.54 0.37 3.26
C LEU A 286 0.84 -0.22 1.88
N PHE A 287 1.97 0.19 1.30
CA PHE A 287 2.48 -0.38 0.07
C PHE A 287 3.07 -1.76 0.34
N HIS A 288 2.53 -2.76 -0.32
CA HIS A 288 2.89 -4.15 -0.04
C HIS A 288 2.86 -5.01 -1.30
N GLN A 289 3.46 -6.18 -1.20
CA GLN A 289 3.43 -7.21 -2.24
C GLN A 289 3.37 -8.61 -1.64
N VAL A 290 2.88 -9.56 -2.43
CA VAL A 290 3.05 -10.99 -2.18
C VAL A 290 4.13 -11.51 -3.12
N ASN A 291 5.23 -12.03 -2.55
CA ASN A 291 6.35 -12.55 -3.32
C ASN A 291 5.95 -13.82 -4.10
N GLU A 292 6.73 -14.18 -5.10
CA GLU A 292 6.49 -15.39 -5.89
C GLU A 292 6.55 -16.65 -5.04
N ILE A 293 5.66 -17.61 -5.36
CA ILE A 293 5.70 -18.96 -4.83
C ILE A 293 6.67 -19.75 -5.70
N GLY A 294 7.70 -20.32 -5.06
CA GLY A 294 8.72 -21.13 -5.74
C GLY A 294 8.26 -22.58 -6.01
N SER A 295 7.59 -23.19 -5.02
CA SER A 295 7.05 -24.53 -5.15
C SER A 295 5.83 -24.72 -4.25
N GLY A 296 5.02 -25.75 -4.53
CA GLY A 296 3.78 -26.02 -3.79
C GLY A 296 2.65 -25.02 -4.11
N ASN A 297 1.61 -25.02 -3.29
CA ASN A 297 0.46 -24.14 -3.40
C ASN A 297 0.24 -23.41 -2.07
N ARG A 298 0.20 -22.09 -2.10
CA ARG A 298 -0.12 -21.27 -0.94
C ARG A 298 -1.60 -20.91 -0.95
N TYR A 299 -2.31 -21.32 0.10
CA TYR A 299 -3.73 -21.02 0.30
C TYR A 299 -3.89 -19.96 1.38
N VAL A 300 -4.71 -18.93 1.10
CA VAL A 300 -4.98 -17.85 2.05
C VAL A 300 -6.43 -17.37 1.95
N ILE A 301 -6.93 -16.80 3.05
CA ILE A 301 -8.14 -15.97 3.03
C ILE A 301 -7.73 -14.51 3.00
N ILE A 302 -8.37 -13.74 2.13
CA ILE A 302 -8.23 -12.28 2.06
C ILE A 302 -9.58 -11.65 2.35
N SER A 303 -9.58 -10.59 3.14
CA SER A 303 -10.71 -9.68 3.32
C SER A 303 -10.22 -8.31 3.76
N PHE A 304 -11.13 -7.34 3.76
CA PHE A 304 -10.88 -5.96 4.17
C PHE A 304 -11.87 -5.57 5.25
N PHE A 305 -11.37 -4.93 6.30
CA PHE A 305 -12.13 -4.53 7.46
C PHE A 305 -12.25 -3.01 7.53
N PHE A 306 -13.41 -2.54 7.99
CA PHE A 306 -13.70 -1.11 8.12
C PHE A 306 -14.77 -0.84 9.18
N GLY A 307 -14.89 0.42 9.58
CA GLY A 307 -15.86 0.88 10.56
C GLY A 307 -17.18 1.34 9.96
N GLU A 308 -18.07 1.84 10.79
CA GLU A 308 -19.40 2.36 10.40
C GLU A 308 -19.28 3.60 9.51
N ALA A 309 -18.28 4.46 9.75
CA ALA A 309 -18.06 5.66 8.95
C ALA A 309 -17.78 5.32 7.48
N GLU A 310 -16.83 4.42 7.24
CA GLU A 310 -16.47 3.99 5.88
C GLU A 310 -17.59 3.17 5.22
N ALA A 311 -18.39 2.44 6.01
CA ALA A 311 -19.54 1.72 5.50
C ALA A 311 -20.61 2.63 4.92
N ASN A 312 -20.77 3.83 5.45
CA ASN A 312 -21.71 4.82 4.95
C ASN A 312 -21.24 5.51 3.66
N GLU A 313 -19.92 5.57 3.45
CA GLU A 313 -19.32 6.14 2.23
C GLU A 313 -19.27 5.15 1.08
N LYS A 314 -19.36 3.84 1.35
CA LYS A 314 -19.32 2.80 0.34
C LYS A 314 -20.64 2.67 -0.39
N GLU A 315 -20.65 2.92 -1.70
CA GLU A 315 -21.77 2.60 -2.59
C GLU A 315 -21.75 1.10 -2.97
N GLY A 316 -22.91 0.45 -2.92
CA GLY A 316 -23.10 -0.92 -3.43
C GLY A 316 -23.34 -2.00 -2.36
N SER A 317 -23.56 -3.25 -2.82
CA SER A 317 -24.05 -4.39 -2.02
C SER A 317 -22.98 -5.16 -1.25
N ASP A 318 -21.71 -4.81 -1.39
CA ASP A 318 -20.55 -5.60 -0.91
C ASP A 318 -20.17 -5.26 0.55
N ARG A 319 -21.18 -4.97 1.37
CA ARG A 319 -21.04 -4.63 2.79
C ARG A 319 -21.58 -5.77 3.64
N TYR A 320 -20.70 -6.51 4.30
CA TYR A 320 -21.09 -7.51 5.29
C TYR A 320 -20.85 -6.96 6.67
N ARG A 321 -21.93 -6.78 7.43
CA ARG A 321 -21.83 -6.39 8.84
C ARG A 321 -21.52 -7.62 9.66
N PHE A 322 -20.48 -7.57 10.49
CA PHE A 322 -20.25 -8.60 11.49
C PHE A 322 -21.46 -8.67 12.42
N LYS A 323 -22.08 -9.84 12.52
CA LYS A 323 -23.17 -10.10 13.47
C LYS A 323 -22.61 -10.32 14.88
N VAL A 324 -21.71 -9.43 15.33
CA VAL A 324 -21.20 -9.48 16.69
C VAL A 324 -22.31 -8.92 17.57
N LYS A 325 -23.05 -9.81 18.21
CA LYS A 325 -23.81 -9.40 19.40
C LYS A 325 -22.76 -9.07 20.45
N ARG A 326 -22.46 -7.81 20.65
CA ARG A 326 -21.81 -7.33 21.87
C ARG A 326 -22.79 -7.55 23.01
N ASN A 327 -22.96 -8.80 23.46
CA ASN A 327 -23.52 -9.09 24.75
C ASN A 327 -22.43 -8.82 25.79
N VAL A 328 -22.04 -7.58 25.94
CA VAL A 328 -21.54 -7.06 27.20
C VAL A 328 -22.76 -6.68 28.04
N ALA A 329 -23.74 -7.59 28.12
CA ALA A 329 -24.79 -7.52 29.08
C ALA A 329 -24.16 -7.74 30.46
N GLY A 330 -23.94 -6.66 31.18
CA GLY A 330 -23.68 -6.72 32.63
C GLY A 330 -22.30 -6.29 33.11
N LEU A 331 -21.34 -5.93 32.26
CA LEU A 331 -20.13 -5.22 32.70
C LEU A 331 -20.26 -3.73 32.38
N THR A 332 -20.98 -3.03 33.21
CA THR A 332 -20.79 -1.57 33.30
C THR A 332 -19.43 -1.31 33.93
N LEU A 333 -18.63 -0.45 33.34
CA LEU A 333 -17.30 -0.04 33.82
C LEU A 333 -17.33 0.42 35.28
N ASN A 334 -18.49 0.85 35.80
CA ASN A 334 -18.69 1.28 37.16
C ASN A 334 -18.61 0.17 38.23
N SER A 335 -18.57 -1.12 37.83
CA SER A 335 -18.43 -2.23 38.79
C SER A 335 -16.97 -2.68 38.99
N LEU A 336 -16.00 -2.05 38.30
CA LEU A 336 -14.58 -2.41 38.36
C LEU A 336 -13.70 -1.31 39.01
N ILE A 337 -14.26 -0.20 39.44
CA ILE A 337 -13.53 0.81 40.22
C ILE A 337 -13.88 0.62 41.68
N PRO A 338 -12.94 0.12 42.54
CA PRO A 338 -13.16 0.12 43.97
C PRO A 338 -13.28 1.56 44.47
N SER A 339 -14.29 1.83 45.24
CA SER A 339 -14.53 3.10 45.93
C SER A 339 -13.38 3.46 46.88
#